data_061b844be76e92abc6a4c861e662d8f6
#
_entry.id   061b844be76e92abc6a4c861e662d8f6
#
_cell.length_a   1.000
_cell.length_b   1.000
_cell.length_c   1.000
_cell.angle_alpha   90.00
_cell.angle_beta   90.00
_cell.angle_gamma   90.00
#
_symmetry.space_group_name_H-M   'P 1'
#
loop_
_entity.id
_entity.type
_entity.pdbx_description
1 polymer ?
#
loop_
_entity_poly.entity_id
_entity_poly.type
_entity_poly.pdbx_seq_one_letter_code
_entity_poly.pdbx_strand_id
1 'polypeptide(L)'
;MNAPQQVAVSPDTEIKMQDALKAQQASYLQEGYVSAETRIDRINRAIDVLVRHADRISDAIDQDFAGRPHQINLMTDVAASIGSMKHCRKHLKKWMKAEKRPSTFPLGLLGGRSRIHYQPKGVVGIVAPWNFPVAMIFQPLAGAL
;
A
#
# COMPACT_ATOMS: atom_id res chain seq x y z
N MET A 1 34.78 -0.97 15.47
CA MET A 1 33.45 -0.87 14.82
C MET A 1 32.68 0.18 15.58
N ASN A 2 32.49 1.38 15.00
CA ASN A 2 31.66 2.40 15.64
C ASN A 2 30.19 1.97 15.51
N ALA A 3 29.46 1.98 16.62
CA ALA A 3 28.01 1.76 16.59
C ALA A 3 27.37 2.82 15.68
N PRO A 4 26.35 2.45 14.88
CA PRO A 4 25.66 3.41 14.05
C PRO A 4 25.10 4.53 14.92
N GLN A 5 25.47 5.79 14.61
CA GLN A 5 24.88 6.94 15.27
C GLN A 5 23.37 6.92 15.00
N GLN A 6 22.59 6.77 16.05
CA GLN A 6 21.14 6.97 15.97
C GLN A 6 20.91 8.43 15.60
N VAL A 7 20.49 8.68 14.36
CA VAL A 7 20.01 10.00 13.96
C VAL A 7 18.71 10.24 14.73
N ALA A 8 18.77 11.10 15.74
CA ALA A 8 17.58 11.47 16.49
C ALA A 8 16.58 12.17 15.56
N VAL A 9 15.38 11.62 15.46
CA VAL A 9 14.27 12.27 14.72
C VAL A 9 13.98 13.59 15.42
N SER A 10 13.83 14.68 14.66
CA SER A 10 13.51 15.98 15.26
C SER A 10 12.15 15.89 15.95
N PRO A 11 11.96 16.55 17.12
CA PRO A 11 10.69 16.55 17.85
C PRO A 11 9.50 17.00 16.99
N ASP A 12 9.72 17.95 16.08
CA ASP A 12 8.70 18.43 15.13
C ASP A 12 8.28 17.33 14.13
N THR A 13 9.21 16.52 13.67
CA THR A 13 8.93 15.39 12.76
C THR A 13 8.13 14.32 13.50
N GLU A 14 8.48 14.01 14.72
CA GLU A 14 7.75 13.04 15.54
C GLU A 14 6.31 13.47 15.79
N ILE A 15 6.09 14.74 16.16
CA ILE A 15 4.75 15.30 16.35
C ILE A 15 3.93 15.20 15.08
N LYS A 16 4.48 15.58 13.92
CA LYS A 16 3.79 15.47 12.61
C LYS A 16 3.41 14.04 12.26
N MET A 17 4.28 13.07 12.55
CA MET A 17 3.99 11.65 12.32
C MET A 17 2.87 11.15 13.25
N GLN A 18 2.89 11.53 14.52
CA GLN A 18 1.84 11.16 15.47
C GLN A 18 0.49 11.77 15.10
N ASP A 19 0.47 13.02 14.69
CA ASP A 19 -0.76 13.69 14.27
C ASP A 19 -1.33 13.09 12.98
N ALA A 20 -0.47 12.78 12.01
CA ALA A 20 -0.88 12.06 10.79
C ALA A 20 -1.47 10.68 11.13
N LEU A 21 -0.85 9.93 12.04
CA LEU A 21 -1.36 8.63 12.48
C LEU A 21 -2.74 8.75 13.15
N LYS A 22 -2.89 9.70 14.08
CA LYS A 22 -4.19 9.95 14.75
C LYS A 22 -5.28 10.35 13.75
N ALA A 23 -4.96 11.23 12.80
CA ALA A 23 -5.89 11.65 11.77
C ALA A 23 -6.34 10.48 10.88
N GLN A 24 -5.41 9.61 10.48
CA GLN A 24 -5.73 8.42 9.69
C GLN A 24 -6.56 7.41 10.48
N GLN A 25 -6.26 7.19 11.77
CA GLN A 25 -7.05 6.32 12.65
C GLN A 25 -8.48 6.84 12.81
N ALA A 26 -8.65 8.14 13.04
CA ALA A 26 -9.97 8.76 13.14
C ALA A 26 -10.75 8.64 11.83
N SER A 27 -10.12 8.91 10.70
CA SER A 27 -10.72 8.76 9.37
C SER A 27 -11.14 7.33 9.09
N TYR A 28 -10.30 6.34 9.42
CA TYR A 28 -10.62 4.92 9.26
C TYR A 28 -11.86 4.51 10.05
N LEU A 29 -11.96 4.94 11.31
CA LEU A 29 -13.12 4.64 12.16
C LEU A 29 -14.39 5.33 11.67
N GLN A 30 -14.28 6.55 11.17
CA GLN A 30 -15.41 7.31 10.65
C GLN A 30 -15.91 6.76 9.31
N GLU A 31 -15.00 6.33 8.43
CA GLU A 31 -15.34 5.84 7.09
C GLU A 31 -16.02 4.46 7.14
N GLY A 32 -15.63 3.61 8.09
CA GLY A 32 -16.19 2.26 8.26
C GLY A 32 -15.88 1.35 7.07
N TYR A 33 -16.91 0.67 6.55
CA TYR A 33 -16.75 -0.24 5.41
C TYR A 33 -16.52 0.52 4.11
N VAL A 34 -15.37 0.27 3.50
CA VAL A 34 -14.98 0.88 2.21
C VAL A 34 -15.34 -0.06 1.07
N SER A 35 -16.10 0.41 0.09
CA SER A 35 -16.50 -0.38 -1.08
C SER A 35 -15.31 -0.71 -1.99
N ALA A 36 -15.48 -1.75 -2.82
CA ALA A 36 -14.47 -2.07 -3.85
C ALA A 36 -14.27 -0.93 -4.85
N GLU A 37 -15.32 -0.22 -5.18
CA GLU A 37 -15.32 0.92 -6.10
C GLU A 37 -14.44 2.06 -5.55
N THR A 38 -14.62 2.40 -4.27
CA THR A 38 -13.83 3.43 -3.59
C THR A 38 -12.34 3.04 -3.52
N ARG A 39 -12.04 1.77 -3.22
CA ARG A 39 -10.67 1.26 -3.21
C ARG A 39 -10.03 1.28 -4.60
N ILE A 40 -10.77 0.90 -5.63
CA ILE A 40 -10.33 0.97 -7.04
C ILE A 40 -10.03 2.41 -7.44
N ASP A 41 -10.87 3.37 -7.04
CA ASP A 41 -10.64 4.79 -7.28
C ASP A 41 -9.34 5.27 -6.62
N ARG A 42 -9.09 4.90 -5.36
CA ARG A 42 -7.83 5.22 -4.65
C ARG A 42 -6.61 4.67 -5.38
N ILE A 43 -6.66 3.41 -5.84
CA ILE A 43 -5.59 2.79 -6.63
C ILE A 43 -5.39 3.53 -7.95
N ASN A 44 -6.46 3.90 -8.65
CA ASN A 44 -6.37 4.65 -9.91
C ASN A 44 -5.70 6.00 -9.70
N ARG A 45 -6.09 6.76 -8.68
CA ARG A 45 -5.45 8.04 -8.36
C ARG A 45 -3.96 7.90 -8.05
N ALA A 46 -3.56 6.83 -7.36
CA ALA A 46 -2.15 6.55 -7.10
C ALA A 46 -1.39 6.19 -8.40
N ILE A 47 -2.00 5.42 -9.31
CA ILE A 47 -1.45 5.16 -10.65
C ILE A 47 -1.29 6.47 -11.43
N ASP A 48 -2.29 7.34 -11.41
CA ASP A 48 -2.26 8.62 -12.12
C ASP A 48 -1.14 9.54 -11.62
N VAL A 49 -0.84 9.52 -10.33
CA VAL A 49 0.31 10.23 -9.75
C VAL A 49 1.61 9.70 -10.34
N LEU A 50 1.80 8.38 -10.38
CA LEU A 50 3.01 7.79 -10.95
C LEU A 50 3.17 8.11 -12.43
N VAL A 51 2.09 8.04 -13.22
CA VAL A 51 2.13 8.36 -14.66
C VAL A 51 2.46 9.83 -14.90
N ARG A 52 1.77 10.74 -14.19
CA ARG A 52 1.97 12.19 -14.38
C ARG A 52 3.35 12.69 -13.95
N HIS A 53 3.98 12.01 -13.00
CA HIS A 53 5.27 12.42 -12.45
C HIS A 53 6.42 11.48 -12.81
N ALA A 54 6.23 10.60 -13.81
CA ALA A 54 7.21 9.56 -14.18
C ALA A 54 8.62 10.12 -14.43
N ASP A 55 8.73 11.12 -15.28
CA ASP A 55 10.02 11.73 -15.62
C ASP A 55 10.64 12.43 -14.39
N ARG A 56 9.85 13.21 -13.66
CA ARG A 56 10.30 13.89 -12.45
C ARG A 56 10.78 12.91 -11.37
N ILE A 57 10.11 11.78 -11.24
CA ILE A 57 10.53 10.69 -10.33
C ILE A 57 11.85 10.11 -10.79
N SER A 58 12.00 9.84 -12.09
CA SER A 58 13.23 9.29 -12.65
C SER A 58 14.41 10.26 -12.48
N ASP A 59 14.20 11.54 -12.70
CA ASP A 59 15.23 12.59 -12.53
C ASP A 59 15.70 12.68 -11.06
N ALA A 60 14.76 12.62 -10.11
CA ALA A 60 15.10 12.61 -8.68
C ALA A 60 15.91 11.36 -8.29
N ILE A 61 15.53 10.19 -8.81
CA ILE A 61 16.28 8.95 -8.57
C ILE A 61 17.67 9.02 -9.19
N ASP A 62 17.82 9.58 -10.41
CA ASP A 62 19.11 9.77 -11.05
C ASP A 62 20.04 10.63 -10.21
N GLN A 63 19.53 11.75 -9.67
CA GLN A 63 20.28 12.63 -8.79
C GLN A 63 20.73 11.94 -7.50
N ASP A 64 19.84 11.17 -6.85
CA ASP A 64 20.16 10.46 -5.60
C ASP A 64 21.17 9.33 -5.80
N PHE A 65 21.16 8.69 -6.98
CA PHE A 65 22.03 7.55 -7.31
C PHE A 65 23.25 7.92 -8.18
N ALA A 66 23.49 9.21 -8.39
CA ALA A 66 24.64 9.71 -9.15
C ALA A 66 24.78 9.09 -10.55
N GLY A 67 23.69 9.01 -11.31
CA GLY A 67 23.71 8.56 -12.70
C GLY A 67 23.00 7.24 -12.97
N ARG A 68 21.97 6.90 -12.22
CA ARG A 68 21.14 5.73 -12.52
C ARG A 68 20.31 5.99 -13.80
N PRO A 69 20.45 5.16 -14.87
CA PRO A 69 19.82 5.44 -16.16
C PRO A 69 18.31 5.66 -16.10
N HIS A 70 17.82 6.68 -16.77
CA HIS A 70 16.42 7.08 -16.80
C HIS A 70 15.47 5.91 -17.15
N GLN A 71 15.81 5.12 -18.17
CA GLN A 71 15.03 3.96 -18.59
C GLN A 71 14.93 2.89 -17.48
N ILE A 72 15.99 2.70 -16.72
CA ILE A 72 15.99 1.76 -15.59
C ILE A 72 15.07 2.27 -14.50
N ASN A 73 15.11 3.56 -14.16
CA ASN A 73 14.24 4.17 -13.17
C ASN A 73 12.76 4.03 -13.57
N LEU A 74 12.43 4.35 -14.82
CA LEU A 74 11.07 4.19 -15.33
C LEU A 74 10.58 2.74 -15.29
N MET A 75 11.45 1.79 -15.62
CA MET A 75 11.08 0.37 -15.66
C MET A 75 10.92 -0.22 -14.25
N THR A 76 11.88 0.01 -13.36
CA THR A 76 11.96 -0.67 -12.07
C THR A 76 11.11 0.01 -11.00
N ASP A 77 11.02 1.32 -11.01
CA ASP A 77 10.29 2.08 -9.99
C ASP A 77 8.88 2.46 -10.45
N VAL A 78 8.72 3.02 -11.65
CA VAL A 78 7.42 3.50 -12.12
C VAL A 78 6.58 2.38 -12.73
N ALA A 79 7.07 1.71 -13.78
CA ALA A 79 6.28 0.71 -14.49
C ALA A 79 5.99 -0.53 -13.63
N ALA A 80 6.96 -0.99 -12.84
CA ALA A 80 6.77 -2.10 -11.90
C ALA A 80 5.70 -1.78 -10.84
N SER A 81 5.70 -0.55 -10.31
CA SER A 81 4.68 -0.08 -9.37
C SER A 81 3.28 -0.06 -10.01
N ILE A 82 3.16 0.53 -11.20
CA ILE A 82 1.90 0.57 -11.95
C ILE A 82 1.40 -0.85 -12.26
N GLY A 83 2.29 -1.77 -12.64
CA GLY A 83 1.96 -3.17 -12.89
C GLY A 83 1.35 -3.86 -11.67
N SER A 84 2.01 -3.71 -10.51
CA SER A 84 1.52 -4.24 -9.24
C SER A 84 0.17 -3.64 -8.84
N MET A 85 0.01 -2.32 -8.95
CA MET A 85 -1.24 -1.63 -8.64
C MET A 85 -2.39 -2.06 -9.56
N LYS A 86 -2.14 -2.22 -10.87
CA LYS A 86 -3.12 -2.75 -11.83
C LYS A 86 -3.53 -4.19 -11.48
N HIS A 87 -2.58 -5.02 -11.03
CA HIS A 87 -2.88 -6.37 -10.56
C HIS A 87 -3.81 -6.35 -9.34
N CYS A 88 -3.50 -5.56 -8.31
CA CYS A 88 -4.36 -5.40 -7.14
C CYS A 88 -5.76 -4.93 -7.54
N ARG A 89 -5.85 -3.87 -8.35
CA ARG A 89 -7.12 -3.34 -8.87
C ARG A 89 -7.98 -4.41 -9.56
N LYS A 90 -7.36 -5.24 -10.41
CA LYS A 90 -8.03 -6.31 -11.15
C LYS A 90 -8.60 -7.38 -10.23
N HIS A 91 -7.90 -7.72 -9.15
CA HIS A 91 -8.26 -8.84 -8.29
C HIS A 91 -9.02 -8.43 -7.02
N LEU A 92 -9.07 -7.14 -6.70
CA LEU A 92 -9.64 -6.60 -5.46
C LEU A 92 -11.05 -7.12 -5.16
N LYS A 93 -11.97 -7.05 -6.14
CA LYS A 93 -13.34 -7.55 -5.97
C LYS A 93 -13.42 -9.04 -5.62
N LYS A 94 -12.47 -9.83 -6.11
CA LYS A 94 -12.36 -11.26 -5.76
C LYS A 94 -11.86 -11.42 -4.33
N TRP A 95 -10.83 -10.67 -3.94
CA TRP A 95 -10.22 -10.76 -2.61
C TRP A 95 -11.15 -10.27 -1.49
N MET A 96 -12.03 -9.32 -1.77
CA MET A 96 -13.03 -8.83 -0.81
C MET A 96 -14.21 -9.79 -0.61
N LYS A 97 -14.34 -10.86 -1.41
CA LYS A 97 -15.43 -11.82 -1.24
C LYS A 97 -15.14 -12.77 -0.09
N ALA A 98 -16.19 -13.02 0.73
CA ALA A 98 -16.13 -14.06 1.74
C ALA A 98 -15.90 -15.44 1.12
N GLU A 99 -14.98 -16.20 1.69
CA GLU A 99 -14.70 -17.57 1.27
C GLU A 99 -15.56 -18.56 2.06
N LYS A 100 -16.24 -19.46 1.35
CA LYS A 100 -16.96 -20.57 1.98
C LYS A 100 -15.96 -21.61 2.51
N ARG A 101 -16.22 -22.14 3.69
CA ARG A 101 -15.46 -23.22 4.30
C ARG A 101 -16.39 -24.36 4.71
N PRO A 102 -15.91 -25.61 4.77
CA PRO A 102 -16.69 -26.72 5.34
C PRO A 102 -17.09 -26.40 6.77
N SER A 103 -18.33 -26.67 7.12
CA SER A 103 -18.80 -26.57 8.51
C SER A 103 -18.48 -27.84 9.27
N THR A 104 -18.18 -27.72 10.55
CA THR A 104 -17.91 -28.88 11.44
C THR A 104 -19.14 -29.78 11.53
N PHE A 105 -18.92 -31.10 11.49
CA PHE A 105 -19.97 -32.10 11.76
C PHE A 105 -20.49 -31.97 13.21
N PRO A 106 -21.81 -32.02 13.49
CA PRO A 106 -22.92 -32.24 12.54
C PRO A 106 -23.54 -30.93 11.98
N LEU A 107 -23.00 -29.74 12.31
CA LEU A 107 -23.59 -28.44 11.98
C LEU A 107 -23.83 -28.26 10.48
N GLY A 108 -22.94 -28.79 9.64
CA GLY A 108 -23.11 -28.73 8.18
C GLY A 108 -24.38 -29.45 7.69
N LEU A 109 -24.75 -30.58 8.30
CA LEU A 109 -25.98 -31.32 7.99
C LEU A 109 -27.24 -30.59 8.44
N LEU A 110 -27.12 -29.76 9.48
CA LEU A 110 -28.20 -28.95 10.04
C LEU A 110 -28.35 -27.59 9.36
N GLY A 111 -27.67 -27.38 8.21
CA GLY A 111 -27.72 -26.12 7.44
C GLY A 111 -26.72 -25.05 7.90
N GLY A 112 -25.82 -25.38 8.82
CA GLY A 112 -24.73 -24.48 9.26
C GLY A 112 -23.78 -24.12 8.12
N ARG A 113 -23.37 -22.84 8.05
CA ARG A 113 -22.49 -22.33 7.00
C ARG A 113 -21.31 -21.59 7.62
N SER A 114 -20.09 -22.05 7.28
CA SER A 114 -18.85 -21.37 7.70
C SER A 114 -18.28 -20.53 6.57
N ARG A 115 -17.83 -19.32 6.91
CA ARG A 115 -17.21 -18.38 5.95
C ARG A 115 -16.03 -17.67 6.61
N ILE A 116 -15.01 -17.36 5.80
CA ILE A 116 -13.93 -16.45 6.17
C ILE A 116 -14.25 -15.10 5.57
N HIS A 117 -14.29 -14.08 6.41
CA HIS A 117 -14.42 -12.68 5.99
C HIS A 117 -13.08 -11.97 6.18
N TYR A 118 -12.54 -11.43 5.10
CA TYR A 118 -11.34 -10.59 5.16
C TYR A 118 -11.74 -9.17 5.54
N GLN A 119 -11.09 -8.62 6.55
CA GLN A 119 -11.34 -7.28 7.04
C GLN A 119 -10.05 -6.44 7.00
N PRO A 120 -10.14 -5.11 6.74
CA PRO A 120 -9.00 -4.22 6.83
C PRO A 120 -8.40 -4.26 8.23
N LYS A 121 -7.07 -4.16 8.32
CA LYS A 121 -6.35 -4.09 9.60
C LYS A 121 -6.39 -2.72 10.26
N GLY A 122 -6.86 -1.69 9.56
CA GLY A 122 -6.79 -0.30 9.96
C GLY A 122 -5.66 0.43 9.27
N VAL A 123 -4.99 1.33 9.99
CA VAL A 123 -3.87 2.10 9.46
C VAL A 123 -2.62 1.22 9.37
N VAL A 124 -1.96 1.26 8.23
CA VAL A 124 -0.75 0.48 7.92
C VAL A 124 0.42 1.43 7.67
N GLY A 125 1.53 1.21 8.36
CA GLY A 125 2.80 1.88 8.08
C GLY A 125 3.59 1.12 7.01
N ILE A 126 4.10 1.83 6.00
CA ILE A 126 4.99 1.27 4.98
C ILE A 126 6.35 1.89 5.15
N VAL A 127 7.35 1.05 5.47
CA VAL A 127 8.75 1.45 5.55
C VAL A 127 9.50 0.75 4.43
N ALA A 128 10.14 1.53 3.57
CA ALA A 128 10.83 1.02 2.39
C ALA A 128 12.33 1.30 2.44
N PRO A 129 13.18 0.36 1.96
CA PRO A 129 14.57 0.66 1.69
C PRO A 129 14.68 1.60 0.48
N TRP A 130 15.80 2.31 0.39
CA TRP A 130 16.01 3.34 -0.65
C TRP A 130 16.58 2.83 -1.97
N ASN A 131 16.87 1.53 -2.11
CA ASN A 131 17.40 0.97 -3.38
C ASN A 131 16.39 0.96 -4.54
N PHE A 132 15.07 0.92 -4.24
CA PHE A 132 13.95 1.13 -5.18
C PHE A 132 12.91 2.02 -4.49
N PRO A 133 13.19 3.32 -4.36
CA PRO A 133 12.49 4.18 -3.41
C PRO A 133 11.00 4.35 -3.69
N VAL A 134 10.59 4.26 -4.95
CA VAL A 134 9.19 4.38 -5.35
C VAL A 134 8.49 3.03 -5.39
N ALA A 135 9.12 2.00 -5.97
CA ALA A 135 8.52 0.68 -6.08
C ALA A 135 8.20 0.07 -4.70
N MET A 136 9.13 0.18 -3.76
CA MET A 136 8.96 -0.38 -2.41
C MET A 136 7.89 0.30 -1.57
N ILE A 137 7.44 1.49 -1.96
CA ILE A 137 6.32 2.20 -1.33
C ILE A 137 5.01 1.90 -2.06
N PHE A 138 4.98 2.09 -3.38
CA PHE A 138 3.73 2.03 -4.15
C PHE A 138 3.19 0.60 -4.34
N GLN A 139 4.05 -0.42 -4.38
CA GLN A 139 3.59 -1.81 -4.49
C GLN A 139 2.79 -2.26 -3.25
N PRO A 140 3.29 -2.14 -2.01
CA PRO A 140 2.49 -2.47 -0.82
C PRO A 140 1.34 -1.49 -0.57
N LEU A 141 1.47 -0.21 -0.97
CA LEU A 141 0.40 0.77 -0.88
C LEU A 141 -0.87 0.29 -1.59
N ALA A 142 -0.74 -0.38 -2.73
CA ALA A 142 -1.89 -0.93 -3.45
C ALA A 142 -2.70 -1.95 -2.64
N GLY A 143 -2.06 -2.64 -1.70
CA GLY A 143 -2.72 -3.57 -0.78
C GLY A 143 -3.29 -2.88 0.47
N ALA A 144 -2.79 -1.70 0.82
CA ALA A 144 -3.25 -0.91 1.96
C ALA A 144 -4.48 -0.05 1.63
N LEU A 145 -4.62 0.40 0.36
CA LEU A 145 -5.74 1.21 -0.15
C LEU A 145 -7.01 0.39 -0.34
#